data_f62c263925fb359ff88ac9643372d9c4
#
_entry.id   f62c263925fb359ff88ac9643372d9c4
#
_cell.length_a   1.000
_cell.length_b   1.000
_cell.length_c   1.000
_cell.angle_alpha   90.00
_cell.angle_beta   90.00
_cell.angle_gamma   90.00
#
_symmetry.space_group_name_H-M   'P 1'
#
loop_
_entity.id
_entity.type
_entity.pdbx_description
1 polymer ?
#
loop_
_entity_poly.entity_id
_entity_poly.type
_entity_poly.pdbx_seq_one_letter_code
_entity_poly.pdbx_strand_id
1 'polypeptide(L)'
;MLRFSFTLLLIAVTHPLFAQFTYAPINVPGATSTEARGINNNGEIVGFYVIAACVEQRQSMEVPTCPTHGFKLVNGRYIELMVPTSFRTAIMGVNDYGDLVGFYVTSELTCSSSVYHGFIWYHTNTVRKLDYPGTDVCPTSSSAAITVPFGINKAGTVVGGVWGIDPNGSSRSFPSRGWVWKSGTFSTMNPTLPGNPAGACCWSVTGISNTGVLAGLLFQSDFWQAWMKAGTDQDFFTYPTVNQCCDTTATGVNSAVDMIGFDGGPSSFSAGNGWFTKHIELNEVNDTEVKPSFIKMAYPGSTNIQPPGPLPTFPFGINDARGIVGTYIDTNNQQHGFLAKPNF
;
A
#
# COMPACT_ATOMS: atom_id res chain seq x y z
N MET A 1 6.08 -74.47 1.54
CA MET A 1 5.84 -73.17 0.83
C MET A 1 5.79 -72.10 1.87
N LEU A 2 6.89 -71.33 2.07
CA LEU A 2 6.95 -70.19 3.00
C LEU A 2 6.54 -68.95 2.22
N ARG A 3 5.45 -68.28 2.66
CA ARG A 3 5.04 -66.98 2.11
C ARG A 3 5.69 -65.86 2.94
N PHE A 4 6.63 -65.14 2.35
CA PHE A 4 7.14 -63.91 2.92
C PHE A 4 6.19 -62.74 2.57
N SER A 5 5.55 -62.14 3.60
CA SER A 5 4.84 -60.87 3.46
C SER A 5 5.84 -59.72 3.64
N PHE A 6 6.05 -58.96 2.58
CA PHE A 6 6.79 -57.70 2.66
C PHE A 6 5.82 -56.61 3.10
N THR A 7 5.98 -56.09 4.32
CA THR A 7 5.29 -54.89 4.79
C THR A 7 6.12 -53.68 4.35
N LEU A 8 5.60 -52.92 3.40
CA LEU A 8 6.20 -51.67 2.95
C LEU A 8 5.94 -50.60 4.02
N LEU A 9 6.97 -50.24 4.79
CA LEU A 9 6.90 -49.13 5.76
C LEU A 9 7.02 -47.81 5.00
N LEU A 10 5.88 -47.12 4.81
CA LEU A 10 5.85 -45.77 4.23
C LEU A 10 6.35 -44.77 5.29
N ILE A 11 7.61 -44.39 5.24
CA ILE A 11 8.16 -43.32 6.06
C ILE A 11 7.64 -42.00 5.44
N ALA A 12 6.61 -41.41 6.05
CA ALA A 12 6.19 -40.04 5.75
C ALA A 12 7.29 -39.09 6.23
N VAL A 13 8.11 -38.61 5.31
CA VAL A 13 9.06 -37.55 5.58
C VAL A 13 8.23 -36.26 5.72
N THR A 14 7.89 -35.90 6.95
CA THR A 14 7.31 -34.57 7.24
C THR A 14 8.42 -33.56 7.10
N HIS A 15 8.49 -32.88 5.95
CA HIS A 15 9.30 -31.68 5.82
C HIS A 15 8.68 -30.64 6.74
N PRO A 16 9.44 -29.99 7.64
CA PRO A 16 8.91 -28.85 8.38
C PRO A 16 8.50 -27.80 7.36
N LEU A 17 7.22 -27.42 7.35
CA LEU A 17 6.75 -26.28 6.60
C LEU A 17 7.36 -25.04 7.27
N PHE A 18 8.53 -24.60 6.81
CA PHE A 18 9.06 -23.32 7.24
C PHE A 18 8.09 -22.24 6.77
N ALA A 19 7.67 -21.38 7.69
CA ALA A 19 6.86 -20.22 7.34
C ALA A 19 7.60 -19.41 6.27
N GLN A 20 6.91 -19.05 5.19
CA GLN A 20 7.51 -18.29 4.08
C GLN A 20 7.99 -16.90 4.51
N PHE A 21 7.42 -16.36 5.60
CA PHE A 21 7.78 -15.07 6.17
C PHE A 21 7.91 -15.17 7.69
N THR A 22 8.85 -14.40 8.23
CA THR A 22 8.92 -14.07 9.65
C THR A 22 8.26 -12.72 9.88
N TYR A 23 7.36 -12.62 10.87
CA TYR A 23 6.61 -11.41 11.18
C TYR A 23 6.96 -10.86 12.57
N ALA A 24 7.00 -9.53 12.68
CA ALA A 24 7.09 -8.81 13.94
C ALA A 24 6.00 -7.73 14.00
N PRO A 25 5.25 -7.59 15.10
CA PRO A 25 4.23 -6.55 15.23
C PRO A 25 4.87 -5.16 15.38
N ILE A 26 4.19 -4.15 14.86
CA ILE A 26 4.51 -2.73 15.00
C ILE A 26 3.29 -2.06 15.62
N ASN A 27 3.38 -1.69 16.91
CA ASN A 27 2.31 -1.03 17.64
C ASN A 27 2.85 0.18 18.35
N VAL A 28 2.32 1.36 18.04
CA VAL A 28 2.64 2.58 18.79
C VAL A 28 2.05 2.47 20.20
N PRO A 29 2.84 2.65 21.26
CA PRO A 29 2.33 2.54 22.63
C PRO A 29 1.16 3.51 22.90
N GLY A 30 0.05 2.98 23.40
CA GLY A 30 -1.15 3.76 23.70
C GLY A 30 -2.07 4.05 22.52
N ALA A 31 -1.70 3.60 21.31
CA ALA A 31 -2.55 3.71 20.13
C ALA A 31 -3.69 2.68 20.14
N THR A 32 -4.85 3.07 19.62
CA THR A 32 -5.98 2.15 19.35
C THR A 32 -5.84 1.44 18.01
N SER A 33 -5.11 2.04 17.06
CA SER A 33 -4.71 1.39 15.81
C SER A 33 -3.35 1.91 15.35
N THR A 34 -2.57 1.07 14.66
CA THR A 34 -1.28 1.43 14.07
C THR A 34 -1.19 0.91 12.64
N GLU A 35 -0.80 1.77 11.71
CA GLU A 35 -0.57 1.41 10.32
C GLU A 35 0.87 1.74 9.91
N ALA A 36 1.65 0.71 9.53
CA ALA A 36 2.97 0.88 8.94
C ALA A 36 2.85 0.99 7.42
N ARG A 37 3.30 2.11 6.85
CA ARG A 37 3.08 2.46 5.44
C ARG A 37 4.33 2.46 4.58
N GLY A 38 5.47 2.81 5.13
CA GLY A 38 6.74 2.91 4.39
C GLY A 38 7.92 2.39 5.18
N ILE A 39 8.91 1.88 4.46
CA ILE A 39 10.21 1.45 4.99
C ILE A 39 11.31 1.82 4.00
N ASN A 40 12.41 2.40 4.49
CA ASN A 40 13.58 2.69 3.67
C ASN A 40 14.70 1.63 3.82
N ASN A 41 15.79 1.79 3.08
CA ASN A 41 16.93 0.85 3.14
C ASN A 41 17.75 0.95 4.44
N ASN A 42 17.58 2.01 5.22
CA ASN A 42 18.17 2.15 6.56
C ASN A 42 17.33 1.42 7.64
N GLY A 43 16.17 0.85 7.28
CA GLY A 43 15.26 0.18 8.20
C GLY A 43 14.39 1.14 9.02
N GLU A 44 14.33 2.42 8.64
CA GLU A 44 13.39 3.36 9.23
C GLU A 44 11.97 3.04 8.70
N ILE A 45 11.03 2.91 9.61
CA ILE A 45 9.63 2.59 9.31
C ILE A 45 8.77 3.81 9.63
N VAL A 46 7.83 4.11 8.74
CA VAL A 46 6.90 5.23 8.92
C VAL A 46 5.46 4.79 8.72
N GLY A 47 4.55 5.58 9.27
CA GLY A 47 3.13 5.35 9.16
C GLY A 47 2.34 6.34 10.00
N PHE A 48 1.18 5.91 10.46
CA PHE A 48 0.33 6.71 11.32
C PHE A 48 -0.44 5.83 12.31
N TYR A 49 -1.00 6.45 13.34
CA TYR A 49 -1.74 5.78 14.40
C TYR A 49 -2.89 6.65 14.90
N VAL A 50 -3.84 6.03 15.60
CA VAL A 50 -5.01 6.67 16.19
C VAL A 50 -4.92 6.51 17.72
N ILE A 51 -5.14 7.60 18.46
CA ILE A 51 -5.08 7.61 19.94
C ILE A 51 -6.49 7.54 20.55
N ALA A 52 -7.49 8.13 19.90
CA ALA A 52 -8.84 8.24 20.45
C ALA A 52 -9.64 6.94 20.24
N ALA A 53 -10.67 6.75 21.08
CA ALA A 53 -11.70 5.73 20.86
C ALA A 53 -12.58 6.07 19.64
N CYS A 54 -11.96 6.28 18.51
CA CYS A 54 -12.56 6.49 17.21
C CYS A 54 -12.55 5.13 16.52
N VAL A 55 -13.72 4.49 16.47
CA VAL A 55 -13.87 3.21 15.79
C VAL A 55 -13.98 3.48 14.30
N GLU A 56 -12.86 3.41 13.63
CA GLU A 56 -12.79 3.48 12.18
C GLU A 56 -12.67 2.07 11.62
N GLN A 57 -13.72 1.59 10.97
CA GLN A 57 -13.61 0.39 10.13
C GLN A 57 -13.06 0.83 8.77
N ARG A 58 -11.73 0.85 8.66
CA ARG A 58 -11.05 1.29 7.44
C ARG A 58 -10.83 0.15 6.48
N GLN A 59 -11.08 0.46 5.22
CA GLN A 59 -10.66 -0.35 4.09
C GLN A 59 -9.22 0.01 3.71
N SER A 60 -8.53 -0.90 3.10
CA SER A 60 -7.06 -0.97 2.97
C SER A 60 -6.32 0.33 2.58
N MET A 61 -6.88 1.18 1.72
CA MET A 61 -6.20 2.40 1.22
C MET A 61 -6.98 3.69 1.49
N GLU A 62 -8.06 3.64 2.25
CA GLU A 62 -8.87 4.82 2.52
C GLU A 62 -8.17 5.86 3.39
N VAL A 63 -8.54 7.13 3.16
CA VAL A 63 -8.07 8.25 3.97
C VAL A 63 -8.71 8.18 5.36
N PRO A 64 -7.92 8.25 6.47
CA PRO A 64 -8.48 8.20 7.82
C PRO A 64 -9.45 9.33 8.09
N THR A 65 -10.59 9.01 8.68
CA THR A 65 -11.56 9.99 9.20
C THR A 65 -11.31 10.33 10.67
N CYS A 66 -10.70 9.42 11.43
CA CYS A 66 -10.28 9.64 12.81
C CYS A 66 -9.06 10.57 12.92
N PRO A 67 -8.88 11.28 14.05
CA PRO A 67 -7.64 12.00 14.33
C PRO A 67 -6.43 11.06 14.26
N THR A 68 -5.51 11.31 13.34
CA THR A 68 -4.34 10.49 13.10
C THR A 68 -3.06 11.27 13.34
N HIS A 69 -2.08 10.60 13.94
CA HIS A 69 -0.75 11.13 14.15
C HIS A 69 0.26 10.32 13.34
N GLY A 70 1.15 10.99 12.64
CA GLY A 70 2.26 10.33 11.96
C GLY A 70 3.28 9.78 12.95
N PHE A 71 3.97 8.71 12.58
CA PHE A 71 5.12 8.22 13.33
C PHE A 71 6.29 7.83 12.44
N LYS A 72 7.47 7.86 13.04
CA LYS A 72 8.70 7.26 12.52
C LYS A 72 9.26 6.32 13.59
N LEU A 73 9.53 5.06 13.21
CA LEU A 73 10.18 4.07 14.06
C LEU A 73 11.62 3.89 13.62
N VAL A 74 12.56 4.21 14.49
CA VAL A 74 14.00 4.12 14.25
C VAL A 74 14.65 3.44 15.45
N ASN A 75 15.39 2.36 15.22
CA ASN A 75 16.09 1.61 16.26
C ASN A 75 15.20 1.23 17.46
N GLY A 76 13.96 0.82 17.19
CA GLY A 76 12.98 0.44 18.23
C GLY A 76 12.31 1.62 18.94
N ARG A 77 12.63 2.87 18.58
CA ARG A 77 12.05 4.08 19.18
C ARG A 77 11.04 4.72 18.26
N TYR A 78 9.83 4.95 18.78
CA TYR A 78 8.79 5.72 18.08
C TYR A 78 9.00 7.23 18.29
N ILE A 79 8.88 7.96 17.18
CA ILE A 79 8.94 9.43 17.15
C ILE A 79 7.62 9.88 16.52
N GLU A 80 6.84 10.66 17.27
CA GLU A 80 5.62 11.28 16.75
C GLU A 80 5.95 12.40 15.75
N LEU A 81 5.19 12.48 14.68
CA LEU A 81 5.35 13.47 13.62
C LEU A 81 3.99 14.10 13.28
N MET A 82 3.87 15.39 13.56
CA MET A 82 2.70 16.19 13.20
C MET A 82 3.12 17.38 12.36
N VAL A 83 2.49 17.54 11.19
CA VAL A 83 2.66 18.78 10.41
C VAL A 83 2.13 19.94 11.26
N PRO A 84 2.91 21.04 11.44
CA PRO A 84 2.46 22.18 12.23
C PRO A 84 1.09 22.68 11.81
N THR A 85 0.23 23.01 12.78
CA THR A 85 -1.16 23.46 12.58
C THR A 85 -2.15 22.43 12.03
N SER A 86 -1.72 21.21 11.77
CA SER A 86 -2.64 20.12 11.38
C SER A 86 -3.26 19.45 12.61
N PHE A 87 -4.45 18.91 12.44
CA PHE A 87 -5.09 18.03 13.44
C PHE A 87 -5.09 16.55 13.02
N ARG A 88 -4.61 16.27 11.79
CA ARG A 88 -4.32 14.92 11.28
C ARG A 88 -3.06 14.96 10.44
N THR A 89 -2.19 14.01 10.64
CA THR A 89 -1.01 13.78 9.80
C THR A 89 -0.86 12.29 9.55
N ALA A 90 -0.82 11.89 8.29
CA ALA A 90 -0.54 10.53 7.87
C ALA A 90 0.74 10.50 7.03
N ILE A 91 1.75 9.76 7.50
CA ILE A 91 2.98 9.51 6.75
C ILE A 91 2.79 8.25 5.91
N MET A 92 3.02 8.35 4.60
CA MET A 92 2.77 7.27 3.65
C MET A 92 4.05 6.64 3.11
N GLY A 93 5.13 7.39 3.03
CA GLY A 93 6.40 6.90 2.47
C GLY A 93 7.61 7.62 3.05
N VAL A 94 8.78 6.97 2.93
CA VAL A 94 10.08 7.47 3.38
C VAL A 94 11.16 7.03 2.40
N ASN A 95 12.10 7.94 2.07
CA ASN A 95 13.27 7.60 1.27
C ASN A 95 14.53 7.35 2.14
N ASP A 96 15.65 7.00 1.52
CA ASP A 96 16.91 6.68 2.21
C ASP A 96 17.60 7.90 2.86
N TYR A 97 17.20 9.11 2.51
CA TYR A 97 17.64 10.33 3.19
C TYR A 97 16.80 10.67 4.43
N GLY A 98 15.66 9.98 4.60
CA GLY A 98 14.70 10.26 5.66
C GLY A 98 13.68 11.34 5.30
N ASP A 99 13.58 11.72 4.01
CA ASP A 99 12.48 12.56 3.54
C ASP A 99 11.19 11.77 3.55
N LEU A 100 10.11 12.39 4.00
CA LEU A 100 8.81 11.79 4.22
C LEU A 100 7.79 12.36 3.23
N VAL A 101 6.83 11.54 2.84
CA VAL A 101 5.66 11.99 2.09
C VAL A 101 4.39 11.48 2.73
N GLY A 102 3.30 12.21 2.51
CA GLY A 102 2.01 11.86 3.05
C GLY A 102 1.00 12.98 2.86
N PHE A 103 -0.04 12.99 3.68
CA PHE A 103 -1.04 14.06 3.68
C PHE A 103 -1.35 14.51 5.11
N TYR A 104 -1.85 15.73 5.22
CA TYR A 104 -2.30 16.31 6.48
C TYR A 104 -3.61 17.05 6.30
N VAL A 105 -4.31 17.29 7.40
CA VAL A 105 -5.62 17.93 7.42
C VAL A 105 -5.57 19.15 8.35
N THR A 106 -6.03 20.27 7.84
CA THR A 106 -6.18 21.52 8.59
C THR A 106 -7.62 22.01 8.57
N SER A 107 -7.96 22.94 9.47
CA SER A 107 -9.14 23.77 9.36
C SER A 107 -8.75 25.12 8.80
N GLU A 108 -9.26 25.49 7.63
CA GLU A 108 -9.08 26.82 7.07
C GLU A 108 -10.35 27.66 7.26
N LEU A 109 -10.18 28.93 7.62
CA LEU A 109 -11.32 29.86 7.86
C LEU A 109 -12.20 30.09 6.62
N THR A 110 -11.63 29.83 5.43
CA THR A 110 -12.32 29.96 4.14
C THR A 110 -13.13 28.73 3.74
N CYS A 111 -12.94 27.61 4.45
CA CYS A 111 -13.62 26.35 4.17
C CYS A 111 -14.54 25.97 5.31
N SER A 112 -15.79 25.64 5.00
CA SER A 112 -16.74 25.09 5.98
C SER A 112 -16.42 23.65 6.40
N SER A 113 -15.38 23.05 5.84
CA SER A 113 -14.96 21.65 6.02
C SER A 113 -13.45 21.52 6.17
N SER A 114 -12.98 20.34 6.53
CA SER A 114 -11.56 19.99 6.63
C SER A 114 -10.84 20.11 5.28
N VAL A 115 -9.64 20.66 5.28
CA VAL A 115 -8.81 20.86 4.09
C VAL A 115 -7.68 19.83 4.09
N TYR A 116 -7.55 19.09 3.00
CA TYR A 116 -6.55 18.03 2.83
C TYR A 116 -5.43 18.51 1.93
N HIS A 117 -4.19 18.31 2.38
CA HIS A 117 -3.00 18.66 1.61
C HIS A 117 -2.03 17.48 1.56
N GLY A 118 -1.49 17.18 0.38
CA GLY A 118 -0.28 16.39 0.26
C GLY A 118 0.95 17.17 0.75
N PHE A 119 2.01 16.46 1.14
CA PHE A 119 3.26 17.10 1.57
C PHE A 119 4.50 16.25 1.27
N ILE A 120 5.65 16.96 1.23
CA ILE A 120 6.99 16.41 1.42
C ILE A 120 7.55 17.06 2.68
N TRP A 121 8.05 16.22 3.62
CA TRP A 121 8.78 16.68 4.80
C TRP A 121 10.23 16.24 4.64
N TYR A 122 11.07 17.19 4.32
CA TYR A 122 12.50 16.93 4.12
C TYR A 122 13.21 16.61 5.43
N HIS A 123 14.23 15.76 5.36
CA HIS A 123 15.10 15.44 6.51
C HIS A 123 15.75 16.69 7.14
N THR A 124 15.83 17.80 6.40
CA THR A 124 16.22 19.13 6.89
C THR A 124 15.15 19.82 7.75
N ASN A 125 14.07 19.12 8.09
CA ASN A 125 12.93 19.60 8.88
C ASN A 125 12.09 20.70 8.21
N THR A 126 12.07 20.74 6.89
CA THR A 126 11.23 21.64 6.11
C THR A 126 10.04 20.89 5.53
N VAL A 127 8.83 21.35 5.80
CA VAL A 127 7.60 20.83 5.19
C VAL A 127 7.22 21.66 3.97
N ARG A 128 7.05 21.01 2.85
CA ARG A 128 6.54 21.62 1.61
C ARG A 128 5.19 21.01 1.26
N LYS A 129 4.20 21.86 1.04
CA LYS A 129 2.90 21.46 0.51
C LYS A 129 3.02 20.94 -0.91
N LEU A 130 2.29 19.87 -1.21
CA LEU A 130 2.32 19.13 -2.47
C LEU A 130 0.89 18.81 -2.90
N ASP A 131 0.22 19.77 -3.54
CA ASP A 131 -1.13 19.60 -4.06
C ASP A 131 -1.08 19.48 -5.59
N TYR A 132 -1.72 18.44 -6.12
CA TYR A 132 -1.84 18.25 -7.57
C TYR A 132 -2.73 19.36 -8.15
N PRO A 133 -2.34 19.98 -9.28
CA PRO A 133 -3.10 21.08 -9.89
C PRO A 133 -4.56 20.69 -10.19
N GLY A 134 -5.50 21.51 -9.74
CA GLY A 134 -6.94 21.28 -9.91
C GLY A 134 -7.58 20.33 -8.89
N THR A 135 -6.85 19.94 -7.83
CA THR A 135 -7.49 19.32 -6.66
C THR A 135 -8.18 20.38 -5.82
N ASP A 136 -9.40 20.09 -5.38
CA ASP A 136 -10.19 21.01 -4.59
C ASP A 136 -9.81 20.85 -3.12
N VAL A 137 -9.09 21.81 -2.59
CA VAL A 137 -8.66 21.80 -1.19
C VAL A 137 -9.81 22.06 -0.21
N CYS A 138 -10.91 22.65 -0.70
CA CYS A 138 -12.14 22.88 0.05
C CYS A 138 -13.29 22.03 -0.50
N PRO A 139 -13.58 20.87 0.09
CA PRO A 139 -14.66 20.03 -0.38
C PRO A 139 -16.03 20.68 -0.07
N THR A 140 -16.49 21.56 -0.96
CA THR A 140 -17.83 22.16 -0.87
C THR A 140 -18.86 21.43 -1.72
N SER A 141 -18.43 20.46 -2.53
CA SER A 141 -19.25 19.68 -3.44
C SER A 141 -19.12 18.18 -3.21
N SER A 142 -20.08 17.44 -3.75
CA SER A 142 -20.16 15.97 -3.70
C SER A 142 -18.97 15.20 -4.35
N SER A 143 -17.91 15.89 -4.76
CA SER A 143 -16.77 15.28 -5.45
C SER A 143 -15.45 15.96 -5.09
N ALA A 144 -15.15 16.10 -3.80
CA ALA A 144 -13.85 16.58 -3.37
C ALA A 144 -12.74 15.62 -3.81
N ALA A 145 -11.72 16.16 -4.46
CA ALA A 145 -10.54 15.42 -4.88
C ALA A 145 -9.33 15.88 -4.08
N ILE A 146 -8.65 14.95 -3.41
CA ILE A 146 -7.46 15.22 -2.60
C ILE A 146 -6.21 14.68 -3.23
N THR A 147 -5.08 15.27 -2.93
CA THR A 147 -3.76 14.77 -3.31
C THR A 147 -3.24 13.82 -2.24
N VAL A 148 -2.96 12.57 -2.62
CA VAL A 148 -2.36 11.57 -1.74
C VAL A 148 -1.02 11.12 -2.29
N PRO A 149 0.11 11.60 -1.75
CA PRO A 149 1.43 11.02 -2.00
C PRO A 149 1.55 9.66 -1.30
N PHE A 150 2.00 8.63 -2.02
CA PHE A 150 2.17 7.28 -1.48
C PHE A 150 3.63 6.88 -1.30
N GLY A 151 4.51 7.27 -2.24
CA GLY A 151 5.89 6.84 -2.24
C GLY A 151 6.86 7.95 -2.64
N ILE A 152 8.09 7.83 -2.17
CA ILE A 152 9.21 8.70 -2.52
C ILE A 152 10.47 7.85 -2.64
N ASN A 153 11.24 8.03 -3.72
CA ASN A 153 12.51 7.34 -3.89
C ASN A 153 13.72 8.21 -3.44
N LYS A 154 14.91 7.62 -3.46
CA LYS A 154 16.16 8.30 -3.10
C LYS A 154 16.44 9.55 -3.96
N ALA A 155 16.00 9.58 -5.22
CA ALA A 155 16.16 10.75 -6.09
C ALA A 155 15.17 11.89 -5.76
N GLY A 156 14.29 11.74 -4.76
CA GLY A 156 13.28 12.73 -4.38
C GLY A 156 12.08 12.76 -5.35
N THR A 157 11.94 11.76 -6.22
CA THR A 157 10.75 11.62 -7.05
C THR A 157 9.62 11.06 -6.19
N VAL A 158 8.49 11.75 -6.18
CA VAL A 158 7.29 11.39 -5.43
C VAL A 158 6.23 10.85 -6.37
N VAL A 159 5.53 9.81 -5.93
CA VAL A 159 4.40 9.22 -6.65
C VAL A 159 3.15 9.23 -5.81
N GLY A 160 1.99 9.27 -6.47
CA GLY A 160 0.74 9.33 -5.76
C GLY A 160 -0.49 9.26 -6.66
N GLY A 161 -1.62 9.60 -6.07
CA GLY A 161 -2.90 9.67 -6.75
C GLY A 161 -3.73 10.88 -6.32
N VAL A 162 -4.66 11.27 -7.18
CA VAL A 162 -5.78 12.12 -6.83
C VAL A 162 -6.93 11.21 -6.42
N TRP A 163 -7.46 11.42 -5.22
CA TRP A 163 -8.51 10.58 -4.64
C TRP A 163 -9.77 11.39 -4.41
N GLY A 164 -10.91 10.88 -4.88
CA GLY A 164 -12.21 11.47 -4.57
C GLY A 164 -12.63 11.13 -3.15
N ILE A 165 -13.15 12.12 -2.41
CA ILE A 165 -13.81 11.92 -1.11
C ILE A 165 -15.30 12.06 -1.35
N ASP A 166 -16.08 11.10 -0.88
CA ASP A 166 -17.53 11.25 -0.82
C ASP A 166 -17.92 12.13 0.38
N PRO A 167 -18.50 13.32 0.16
CA PRO A 167 -18.88 14.23 1.24
C PRO A 167 -20.04 13.71 2.10
N ASN A 168 -20.77 12.70 1.63
CA ASN A 168 -21.91 12.14 2.38
C ASN A 168 -21.45 11.07 3.39
N GLY A 169 -20.12 10.89 3.59
CA GLY A 169 -19.59 10.00 4.61
C GLY A 169 -19.74 8.51 4.30
N SER A 170 -20.16 8.14 3.09
CA SER A 170 -19.89 6.80 2.61
C SER A 170 -18.40 6.74 2.30
N SER A 171 -17.67 6.01 3.11
CA SER A 171 -16.19 5.94 3.17
C SER A 171 -15.52 5.38 1.90
N ARG A 172 -16.00 5.70 0.72
CA ARG A 172 -15.45 5.21 -0.54
C ARG A 172 -14.66 6.29 -1.27
N SER A 173 -13.36 6.33 -1.00
CA SER A 173 -12.44 7.12 -1.80
C SER A 173 -11.93 6.27 -2.97
N PHE A 174 -12.09 6.76 -4.19
CA PHE A 174 -11.58 6.09 -5.38
C PHE A 174 -10.42 6.90 -5.97
N PRO A 175 -9.32 6.26 -6.40
CA PRO A 175 -8.31 6.94 -7.17
C PRO A 175 -8.90 7.36 -8.52
N SER A 176 -8.72 8.62 -8.88
CA SER A 176 -9.18 9.14 -10.17
C SER A 176 -8.03 9.39 -11.13
N ARG A 177 -6.81 9.58 -10.65
CA ARG A 177 -5.64 9.91 -11.46
C ARG A 177 -4.33 9.65 -10.72
N GLY A 178 -3.44 8.88 -11.32
CA GLY A 178 -2.07 8.70 -10.85
C GLY A 178 -1.14 9.80 -11.34
N TRP A 179 -0.14 10.16 -10.55
CA TRP A 179 0.82 11.20 -10.88
C TRP A 179 2.24 10.88 -10.36
N VAL A 180 3.21 11.50 -11.01
CA VAL A 180 4.62 11.58 -10.57
C VAL A 180 4.98 13.03 -10.40
N TRP A 181 5.60 13.38 -9.29
CA TRP A 181 6.19 14.69 -9.05
C TRP A 181 7.71 14.58 -9.01
N LYS A 182 8.37 15.43 -9.78
CA LYS A 182 9.83 15.48 -9.83
C LYS A 182 10.29 16.93 -10.00
N SER A 183 11.21 17.39 -9.16
CA SER A 183 11.84 18.71 -9.27
C SER A 183 10.84 19.87 -9.42
N GLY A 184 9.72 19.84 -8.71
CA GLY A 184 8.73 20.91 -8.72
C GLY A 184 7.58 20.74 -9.72
N THR A 185 7.62 19.72 -10.58
CA THR A 185 6.64 19.51 -11.65
C THR A 185 5.86 18.23 -11.47
N PHE A 186 4.54 18.30 -11.58
CA PHE A 186 3.67 17.15 -11.70
C PHE A 186 3.58 16.66 -13.14
N SER A 187 3.60 15.36 -13.32
CA SER A 187 3.30 14.68 -14.58
C SER A 187 2.21 13.65 -14.31
N THR A 188 1.13 13.71 -15.08
CA THR A 188 0.09 12.67 -15.02
C THR A 188 0.65 11.39 -15.62
N MET A 189 0.54 10.29 -14.88
CA MET A 189 0.81 8.96 -15.41
C MET A 189 -0.50 8.42 -16.00
N ASN A 190 -0.47 8.07 -17.27
CA ASN A 190 -1.62 7.47 -17.95
C ASN A 190 -1.21 6.06 -18.43
N PRO A 191 -1.61 5.00 -17.72
CA PRO A 191 -1.33 3.64 -18.17
C PRO A 191 -1.99 3.43 -19.55
N THR A 192 -1.20 3.06 -20.55
CA THR A 192 -1.70 2.77 -21.89
C THR A 192 -2.08 1.30 -21.95
N LEU A 193 -3.37 1.02 -22.05
CA LEU A 193 -3.89 -0.34 -22.08
C LEU A 193 -3.92 -0.88 -23.53
N PRO A 194 -3.45 -2.10 -23.77
CA PRO A 194 -3.67 -2.77 -25.04
C PRO A 194 -5.18 -2.84 -25.35
N GLY A 195 -5.59 -2.31 -26.49
CA GLY A 195 -6.99 -2.35 -26.94
C GLY A 195 -7.93 -1.32 -26.34
N ASN A 196 -7.48 -0.46 -25.42
CA ASN A 196 -8.31 0.64 -24.88
C ASN A 196 -7.58 2.00 -24.99
N PRO A 197 -7.65 2.67 -26.15
CA PRO A 197 -7.00 3.98 -26.35
C PRO A 197 -7.65 5.12 -25.52
N ALA A 198 -8.86 4.91 -24.99
CA ALA A 198 -9.54 5.92 -24.16
C ALA A 198 -9.00 6.00 -22.72
N GLY A 199 -8.15 5.05 -22.31
CA GLY A 199 -7.55 4.99 -20.97
C GLY A 199 -8.47 4.40 -19.91
N ALA A 200 -7.88 4.06 -18.76
CA ALA A 200 -8.62 3.64 -17.57
C ALA A 200 -9.35 4.85 -16.97
N CYS A 201 -10.51 4.63 -16.35
CA CYS A 201 -11.21 5.70 -15.65
C CYS A 201 -10.49 6.10 -14.35
N CYS A 202 -9.83 5.16 -13.73
CA CYS A 202 -9.38 5.30 -12.35
C CYS A 202 -8.04 4.56 -12.19
N TRP A 203 -6.99 5.26 -11.75
CA TRP A 203 -5.66 4.67 -11.51
C TRP A 203 -4.89 5.47 -10.46
N SER A 204 -3.89 4.84 -9.87
CA SER A 204 -2.96 5.48 -8.94
C SER A 204 -1.57 4.90 -9.08
N VAL A 205 -0.55 5.68 -8.76
CA VAL A 205 0.82 5.20 -8.58
C VAL A 205 1.07 5.07 -7.09
N THR A 206 1.27 3.86 -6.60
CA THR A 206 1.32 3.53 -5.18
C THR A 206 2.72 3.28 -4.66
N GLY A 207 3.66 2.94 -5.55
CA GLY A 207 5.03 2.65 -5.19
C GLY A 207 6.03 3.11 -6.24
N ILE A 208 7.24 3.42 -5.78
CA ILE A 208 8.39 3.77 -6.63
C ILE A 208 9.66 3.19 -6.02
N SER A 209 10.48 2.52 -6.85
CA SER A 209 11.80 2.04 -6.44
C SER A 209 12.89 3.11 -6.59
N ASN A 210 14.08 2.85 -6.03
CA ASN A 210 15.24 3.72 -6.22
C ASN A 210 15.77 3.69 -7.67
N THR A 211 15.45 2.67 -8.45
CA THR A 211 15.75 2.57 -9.88
C THR A 211 14.72 3.23 -10.78
N GLY A 212 13.61 3.73 -10.19
CA GLY A 212 12.55 4.45 -10.90
C GLY A 212 11.45 3.54 -11.46
N VAL A 213 11.42 2.25 -11.09
CA VAL A 213 10.29 1.37 -11.39
C VAL A 213 9.09 1.81 -10.58
N LEU A 214 7.94 1.90 -11.23
CA LEU A 214 6.67 2.31 -10.66
C LEU A 214 5.75 1.09 -10.47
N ALA A 215 5.00 1.09 -9.39
CA ALA A 215 3.91 0.16 -9.13
C ALA A 215 2.61 0.92 -8.91
N GLY A 216 1.47 0.28 -9.22
CA GLY A 216 0.19 0.94 -9.05
C GLY A 216 -1.00 0.03 -9.27
N LEU A 217 -2.15 0.66 -9.33
CA LEU A 217 -3.44 0.03 -9.60
C LEU A 217 -4.21 0.83 -10.64
N LEU A 218 -5.04 0.13 -11.40
CA LEU A 218 -5.96 0.74 -12.35
C LEU A 218 -7.28 -0.04 -12.37
N PHE A 219 -8.37 0.63 -12.70
CA PHE A 219 -9.69 0.03 -12.88
C PHE A 219 -9.99 -0.12 -14.37
N GLN A 220 -10.24 -1.36 -14.77
CA GLN A 220 -10.59 -1.70 -16.15
C GLN A 220 -11.58 -2.86 -16.18
N SER A 221 -12.58 -2.79 -17.04
CA SER A 221 -13.51 -3.89 -17.28
C SER A 221 -14.13 -4.46 -16.00
N ASP A 222 -14.57 -3.57 -15.10
CA ASP A 222 -15.24 -3.86 -13.85
C ASP A 222 -14.37 -4.47 -12.71
N PHE A 223 -13.04 -4.48 -12.85
CA PHE A 223 -12.12 -4.94 -11.80
C PHE A 223 -10.83 -4.12 -11.72
N TRP A 224 -10.16 -4.20 -10.57
CA TRP A 224 -8.86 -3.56 -10.33
C TRP A 224 -7.72 -4.49 -10.74
N GLN A 225 -6.77 -3.94 -11.47
CA GLN A 225 -5.54 -4.62 -11.85
C GLN A 225 -4.32 -3.93 -11.25
N ALA A 226 -3.36 -4.73 -10.81
CA ALA A 226 -2.02 -4.23 -10.54
C ALA A 226 -1.30 -3.92 -11.85
N TRP A 227 -0.48 -2.89 -11.85
CA TRP A 227 0.38 -2.56 -12.96
C TRP A 227 1.78 -2.16 -12.49
N MET A 228 2.72 -2.29 -13.39
CA MET A 228 4.11 -1.92 -13.21
C MET A 228 4.62 -1.18 -14.44
N LYS A 229 5.57 -0.24 -14.23
CA LYS A 229 6.23 0.48 -15.32
C LYS A 229 7.70 0.66 -15.02
N ALA A 230 8.55 0.28 -15.99
CA ALA A 230 9.98 0.55 -15.97
C ALA A 230 10.40 1.18 -17.31
N GLY A 231 10.85 2.43 -17.27
CA GLY A 231 11.16 3.18 -18.48
C GLY A 231 9.93 3.37 -19.36
N THR A 232 9.97 2.82 -20.60
CA THR A 232 8.87 2.80 -21.55
C THR A 232 7.94 1.61 -21.37
N ASP A 233 8.42 0.53 -20.76
CA ASP A 233 7.72 -0.75 -20.67
C ASP A 233 6.75 -0.75 -19.51
N GLN A 234 5.60 -1.37 -19.71
CA GLN A 234 4.57 -1.50 -18.68
C GLN A 234 3.86 -2.85 -18.84
N ASP A 235 3.52 -3.44 -17.68
CA ASP A 235 2.80 -4.70 -17.60
C ASP A 235 1.64 -4.61 -16.60
N PHE A 236 0.63 -5.45 -16.85
CA PHE A 236 -0.59 -5.56 -16.05
C PHE A 236 -0.76 -7.00 -15.60
N PHE A 237 -1.18 -7.18 -14.35
CA PHE A 237 -1.36 -8.52 -13.81
C PHE A 237 -2.44 -8.57 -12.75
N THR A 238 -3.00 -9.78 -12.58
CA THR A 238 -3.99 -10.08 -11.55
C THR A 238 -3.51 -11.22 -10.67
N TYR A 239 -3.80 -11.13 -9.38
CA TYR A 239 -3.53 -12.22 -8.44
C TYR A 239 -4.45 -13.41 -8.75
N PRO A 240 -3.94 -14.63 -8.91
CA PRO A 240 -4.76 -15.80 -9.24
C PRO A 240 -5.62 -16.18 -8.03
N THR A 241 -6.89 -15.86 -8.06
CA THR A 241 -7.85 -16.32 -7.06
C THR A 241 -8.63 -17.52 -7.56
N VAL A 242 -9.18 -18.33 -6.63
CA VAL A 242 -9.98 -19.50 -6.94
C VAL A 242 -11.29 -19.19 -7.70
N ASN A 243 -11.75 -17.95 -7.69
CA ASN A 243 -13.06 -17.55 -8.23
C ASN A 243 -13.01 -16.65 -9.46
N GLN A 244 -11.86 -16.43 -10.07
CA GLN A 244 -11.64 -15.65 -11.31
C GLN A 244 -12.20 -14.20 -11.33
N CYS A 245 -12.69 -13.69 -10.23
CA CYS A 245 -13.19 -12.31 -10.11
C CYS A 245 -12.29 -11.57 -9.14
N CYS A 246 -11.31 -10.81 -9.65
CA CYS A 246 -10.42 -10.41 -8.59
C CYS A 246 -9.62 -9.18 -8.86
N ASP A 247 -10.04 -8.21 -8.09
CA ASP A 247 -9.32 -6.99 -7.86
C ASP A 247 -7.91 -7.28 -7.34
N THR A 248 -6.91 -6.71 -7.95
CA THR A 248 -5.52 -6.81 -7.52
C THR A 248 -4.94 -5.43 -7.36
N THR A 249 -4.40 -5.14 -6.19
CA THR A 249 -3.75 -3.87 -5.87
C THR A 249 -2.27 -4.10 -5.63
N ALA A 250 -1.40 -3.47 -6.42
CA ALA A 250 0.01 -3.33 -6.08
C ALA A 250 0.21 -2.11 -5.17
N THR A 251 1.06 -2.23 -4.16
CA THR A 251 1.30 -1.17 -3.17
C THR A 251 2.74 -0.72 -3.09
N GLY A 252 3.68 -1.57 -3.46
CA GLY A 252 5.10 -1.24 -3.40
C GLY A 252 5.96 -2.07 -4.34
N VAL A 253 7.13 -1.53 -4.68
CA VAL A 253 8.16 -2.15 -5.51
C VAL A 253 9.54 -1.72 -5.04
N ASN A 254 10.51 -2.66 -5.00
CA ASN A 254 11.91 -2.36 -4.66
C ASN A 254 12.81 -2.30 -5.91
N SER A 255 14.11 -2.04 -5.72
CA SER A 255 15.07 -1.91 -6.83
C SER A 255 15.37 -3.24 -7.54
N ALA A 256 15.09 -4.38 -6.92
CA ALA A 256 15.20 -5.71 -7.53
C ALA A 256 13.93 -6.11 -8.31
N VAL A 257 12.95 -5.21 -8.41
CA VAL A 257 11.65 -5.43 -9.04
C VAL A 257 10.83 -6.53 -8.32
N ASP A 258 11.09 -6.73 -7.03
CA ASP A 258 10.16 -7.47 -6.17
C ASP A 258 8.96 -6.55 -5.88
N MET A 259 7.76 -7.08 -5.95
CA MET A 259 6.54 -6.31 -5.70
C MET A 259 5.70 -6.91 -4.58
N ILE A 260 4.93 -6.05 -3.96
CA ILE A 260 3.97 -6.39 -2.91
C ILE A 260 2.61 -5.77 -3.21
N GLY A 261 1.58 -6.38 -2.64
CA GLY A 261 0.22 -5.89 -2.73
C GLY A 261 -0.78 -6.84 -2.06
N PHE A 262 -2.03 -6.70 -2.40
CA PHE A 262 -3.11 -7.56 -1.88
C PHE A 262 -4.17 -7.85 -2.95
N ASP A 263 -4.89 -8.96 -2.79
CA ASP A 263 -6.08 -9.24 -3.57
C ASP A 263 -7.26 -8.42 -3.01
N GLY A 264 -7.92 -7.68 -3.85
CA GLY A 264 -8.98 -6.74 -3.49
C GLY A 264 -8.74 -5.35 -4.07
N GLY A 265 -9.82 -4.61 -4.29
CA GLY A 265 -9.80 -3.22 -4.70
C GLY A 265 -9.39 -2.30 -3.55
N PRO A 266 -9.04 -1.05 -3.86
CA PRO A 266 -8.56 -0.08 -2.86
C PRO A 266 -9.61 0.26 -1.79
N SER A 267 -10.87 -0.04 -2.05
CA SER A 267 -12.01 0.19 -1.16
C SER A 267 -12.89 -1.05 -0.95
N SER A 268 -12.40 -2.26 -1.22
CA SER A 268 -13.17 -3.47 -1.01
C SER A 268 -12.93 -4.10 0.37
N PHE A 269 -14.01 -4.44 1.07
CA PHE A 269 -13.96 -5.24 2.32
C PHE A 269 -13.75 -6.74 2.07
N SER A 270 -13.71 -7.19 0.82
CA SER A 270 -13.44 -8.57 0.51
C SER A 270 -12.01 -8.90 0.95
N ALA A 271 -11.91 -9.93 1.75
CA ALA A 271 -10.72 -10.39 2.44
C ALA A 271 -9.48 -10.35 1.55
N GLY A 272 -8.70 -9.29 1.68
CA GLY A 272 -7.45 -9.14 0.97
C GLY A 272 -6.40 -10.09 1.52
N ASN A 273 -5.91 -11.02 0.70
CA ASN A 273 -4.66 -11.69 1.01
C ASN A 273 -3.52 -10.79 0.57
N GLY A 274 -2.56 -10.55 1.43
CA GLY A 274 -1.30 -9.95 1.01
C GLY A 274 -0.57 -10.90 0.06
N TRP A 275 0.16 -10.33 -0.89
CA TRP A 275 1.03 -11.08 -1.78
C TRP A 275 2.39 -10.41 -1.96
N PHE A 276 3.37 -11.22 -2.29
CA PHE A 276 4.71 -10.84 -2.68
C PHE A 276 5.05 -11.56 -3.98
N THR A 277 5.70 -10.89 -4.90
CA THR A 277 6.31 -11.50 -6.09
C THR A 277 7.80 -11.21 -6.09
N LYS A 278 8.60 -12.20 -6.48
CA LYS A 278 10.03 -12.04 -6.60
C LYS A 278 10.38 -11.75 -8.05
N HIS A 279 11.12 -10.68 -8.28
CA HIS A 279 11.72 -10.30 -9.56
C HIS A 279 10.78 -10.50 -10.77
N ILE A 280 9.97 -9.50 -11.04
CA ILE A 280 9.12 -9.50 -12.24
C ILE A 280 9.99 -9.08 -13.43
N GLU A 281 10.12 -9.96 -14.43
CA GLU A 281 10.73 -9.61 -15.70
C GLU A 281 9.68 -8.90 -16.58
N LEU A 282 9.99 -7.69 -17.03
CA LEU A 282 9.23 -7.02 -18.07
C LEU A 282 9.61 -7.66 -19.40
N ASN A 283 8.70 -8.39 -19.99
CA ASN A 283 8.93 -8.98 -21.30
C ASN A 283 8.82 -7.91 -22.39
N GLU A 284 9.87 -7.82 -23.21
CA GLU A 284 9.84 -7.02 -24.42
C GLU A 284 8.76 -7.56 -25.37
N VAL A 285 7.73 -6.74 -25.59
CA VAL A 285 6.78 -6.79 -26.74
C VAL A 285 6.12 -8.14 -27.05
N ASN A 286 4.81 -8.22 -26.80
CA ASN A 286 3.83 -9.19 -27.29
C ASN A 286 3.49 -10.43 -26.45
N ASP A 287 3.89 -10.55 -25.20
CA ASP A 287 3.27 -11.58 -24.37
C ASP A 287 2.06 -11.01 -23.61
N THR A 288 0.90 -11.59 -23.82
CA THR A 288 -0.39 -11.05 -23.40
C THR A 288 -0.65 -11.19 -21.90
N GLU A 289 0.26 -11.80 -21.14
CA GLU A 289 0.17 -11.92 -19.68
C GLU A 289 1.53 -12.20 -19.05
N VAL A 290 2.09 -11.23 -18.32
CA VAL A 290 3.10 -11.50 -17.30
C VAL A 290 2.41 -12.29 -16.19
N LYS A 291 2.87 -13.52 -15.96
CA LYS A 291 2.37 -14.36 -14.85
C LYS A 291 3.40 -14.40 -13.71
N PRO A 292 3.39 -13.39 -12.83
CA PRO A 292 4.31 -13.40 -11.70
C PRO A 292 3.99 -14.59 -10.77
N SER A 293 5.04 -15.15 -10.16
CA SER A 293 4.86 -16.16 -9.13
C SER A 293 4.49 -15.48 -7.82
N PHE A 294 3.22 -15.52 -7.46
CA PHE A 294 2.72 -14.93 -6.23
C PHE A 294 2.98 -15.82 -5.01
N ILE A 295 3.53 -15.23 -3.98
CA ILE A 295 3.70 -15.84 -2.67
C ILE A 295 2.71 -15.16 -1.71
N LYS A 296 1.79 -15.95 -1.15
CA LYS A 296 0.79 -15.44 -0.22
C LYS A 296 1.42 -14.92 1.07
N MET A 297 1.00 -13.75 1.51
CA MET A 297 1.35 -13.16 2.79
C MET A 297 0.11 -13.17 3.70
N ALA A 298 0.26 -13.79 4.89
CA ALA A 298 -0.77 -13.78 5.92
C ALA A 298 -0.10 -13.64 7.29
N TYR A 299 -0.48 -12.63 8.07
CA TYR A 299 0.05 -12.44 9.41
C TYR A 299 -0.44 -13.57 10.32
N PRO A 300 0.43 -14.26 11.09
CA PRO A 300 0.02 -15.30 12.03
C PRO A 300 -0.92 -14.75 13.10
N GLY A 301 -2.07 -15.40 13.31
CA GLY A 301 -3.06 -14.93 14.28
C GLY A 301 -4.09 -13.95 13.72
N SER A 302 -3.98 -13.53 12.47
CA SER A 302 -5.11 -12.96 11.75
C SER A 302 -6.10 -14.10 11.49
N THR A 303 -7.14 -14.23 12.30
CA THR A 303 -8.12 -15.32 12.21
C THR A 303 -9.47 -14.82 11.70
N ASN A 304 -10.23 -15.72 11.07
CA ASN A 304 -11.53 -15.44 10.46
C ASN A 304 -12.55 -14.80 11.40
N ILE A 305 -13.08 -13.63 11.01
CA ILE A 305 -14.28 -13.06 11.60
C ILE A 305 -15.46 -13.18 10.62
N GLN A 306 -15.86 -14.33 10.26
CA GLN A 306 -16.97 -14.77 9.43
C GLN A 306 -16.51 -15.76 8.36
N PRO A 307 -17.18 -16.85 8.17
CA PRO A 307 -16.82 -17.83 7.15
C PRO A 307 -17.15 -17.34 5.74
N PRO A 308 -16.32 -17.68 4.74
CA PRO A 308 -15.01 -18.30 4.81
C PRO A 308 -13.90 -17.41 4.23
N GLY A 309 -13.09 -16.73 5.05
CA GLY A 309 -11.94 -16.01 4.53
C GLY A 309 -10.90 -15.68 5.61
N PRO A 310 -9.60 -15.63 5.29
CA PRO A 310 -8.57 -15.15 6.20
C PRO A 310 -8.77 -13.65 6.45
N LEU A 311 -8.43 -13.19 7.66
CA LEU A 311 -8.38 -11.77 7.96
C LEU A 311 -7.35 -11.07 7.07
N PRO A 312 -7.66 -9.84 6.64
CA PRO A 312 -6.83 -9.14 5.68
C PRO A 312 -5.44 -8.82 6.25
N THR A 313 -4.43 -9.09 5.43
CA THR A 313 -3.05 -8.64 5.61
C THR A 313 -2.71 -7.75 4.44
N PHE A 314 -2.41 -6.49 4.71
CA PHE A 314 -2.15 -5.47 3.70
C PHE A 314 -0.69 -5.03 3.75
N PRO A 315 0.21 -5.56 2.92
CA PRO A 315 1.55 -5.00 2.76
C PRO A 315 1.47 -3.67 2.02
N PHE A 316 2.26 -2.68 2.45
CA PHE A 316 2.27 -1.33 1.87
C PHE A 316 3.64 -0.84 1.43
N GLY A 317 4.71 -1.14 2.17
CA GLY A 317 6.06 -0.70 1.87
C GLY A 317 7.04 -1.88 1.80
N ILE A 318 7.99 -1.79 0.87
CA ILE A 318 9.08 -2.77 0.72
C ILE A 318 10.39 -2.03 0.45
N ASN A 319 11.48 -2.48 1.09
CA ASN A 319 12.83 -1.99 0.82
C ASN A 319 13.66 -2.99 -0.01
N ASP A 320 14.90 -2.60 -0.38
CA ASP A 320 15.77 -3.44 -1.20
C ASP A 320 16.29 -4.70 -0.46
N ALA A 321 16.25 -4.70 0.87
CA ALA A 321 16.54 -5.87 1.70
C ALA A 321 15.31 -6.78 1.92
N ARG A 322 14.21 -6.56 1.17
CA ARG A 322 12.94 -7.27 1.31
C ARG A 322 12.31 -7.18 2.70
N GLY A 323 12.61 -6.15 3.47
CA GLY A 323 11.81 -5.77 4.62
C GLY A 323 10.47 -5.25 4.12
N ILE A 324 9.36 -5.86 4.54
CA ILE A 324 8.00 -5.52 4.10
C ILE A 324 7.24 -5.03 5.32
N VAL A 325 6.63 -3.85 5.21
CA VAL A 325 5.75 -3.32 6.25
C VAL A 325 4.32 -3.21 5.75
N GLY A 326 3.40 -3.30 6.69
CA GLY A 326 1.98 -3.27 6.36
C GLY A 326 1.10 -3.29 7.59
N THR A 327 -0.16 -3.63 7.38
CA THR A 327 -1.20 -3.68 8.40
C THR A 327 -1.92 -5.02 8.37
N TYR A 328 -2.28 -5.53 9.52
CA TYR A 328 -3.18 -6.66 9.66
C TYR A 328 -4.31 -6.34 10.64
N ILE A 329 -5.40 -7.06 10.54
CA ILE A 329 -6.52 -6.95 11.45
C ILE A 329 -6.53 -8.19 12.35
N ASP A 330 -6.65 -8.00 13.66
CA ASP A 330 -6.72 -9.09 14.63
C ASP A 330 -8.15 -9.62 14.84
N THR A 331 -8.30 -10.65 15.67
CA THR A 331 -9.60 -11.26 16.00
C THR A 331 -10.59 -10.34 16.71
N ASN A 332 -10.11 -9.24 17.28
CA ASN A 332 -10.91 -8.22 17.93
C ASN A 332 -11.27 -7.07 16.99
N ASN A 333 -10.97 -7.23 15.68
CA ASN A 333 -11.14 -6.19 14.65
C ASN A 333 -10.30 -4.94 14.89
N GLN A 334 -9.12 -5.13 15.52
CA GLN A 334 -8.15 -4.04 15.72
C GLN A 334 -7.07 -4.08 14.65
N GLN A 335 -6.67 -2.90 14.18
CA GLN A 335 -5.61 -2.75 13.20
C GLN A 335 -4.24 -2.60 13.87
N HIS A 336 -3.29 -3.38 13.38
CA HIS A 336 -1.92 -3.43 13.84
C HIS A 336 -0.96 -3.31 12.67
N GLY A 337 0.15 -2.62 12.87
CA GLY A 337 1.26 -2.64 11.93
C GLY A 337 2.07 -3.94 12.03
N PHE A 338 2.78 -4.29 10.96
CA PHE A 338 3.76 -5.39 10.97
C PHE A 338 5.01 -5.06 10.17
N LEU A 339 6.09 -5.74 10.53
CA LEU A 339 7.28 -5.93 9.69
C LEU A 339 7.36 -7.42 9.34
N ALA A 340 7.50 -7.74 8.05
CA ALA A 340 7.74 -9.09 7.57
C ALA A 340 9.05 -9.17 6.80
N LYS A 341 9.70 -10.36 6.87
CA LYS A 341 10.88 -10.71 6.07
C LYS A 341 10.67 -12.07 5.46
N PRO A 342 10.95 -12.27 4.16
CA PRO A 342 10.92 -13.59 3.55
C PRO A 342 12.06 -14.47 4.09
N ASN A 343 11.81 -15.76 4.17
CA ASN A 343 12.75 -16.79 4.66
C ASN A 343 13.42 -17.58 3.51
N PHE A 344 13.40 -17.02 2.27
CA PHE A 344 13.93 -17.68 1.05
C PHE A 344 14.84 -16.77 0.24
#